data_904bcde2249084d90b8e888c29a31a4d
#
_entry.id   904bcde2249084d90b8e888c29a31a4d
#
_cell.length_a   1.000
_cell.length_b   1.000
_cell.length_c   1.000
_cell.angle_alpha   90.00
_cell.angle_beta   90.00
_cell.angle_gamma   90.00
#
_symmetry.space_group_name_H-M   'P 1'
#
loop_
_entity.id
_entity.type
_entity.pdbx_description
1 polymer ?
#
loop_
_entity_poly.entity_id
_entity_poly.type
_entity_poly.pdbx_seq_one_letter_code
_entity_poly.pdbx_strand_id
1 'polypeptide(L)' 'MAWRIVVQPNGKYAKFSDVVDNFTDYDMTKDEVFELCRDAAGVDTARYKIEQAEKNPGRFDSAIDTIMNVHGHEEAALV' A
#
# COMPACT_ATOMS: atom_id res chain seq x y z
N MET A 1 -10.00 7.68 4.63
CA MET A 1 -8.63 8.15 4.46
C MET A 1 -8.17 7.88 3.05
N ALA A 2 -7.34 8.75 2.50
CA ALA A 2 -6.95 8.71 1.10
C ALA A 2 -5.76 7.78 0.82
N TRP A 3 -5.54 6.78 1.66
CA TRP A 3 -4.45 5.81 1.49
C TRP A 3 -4.83 4.46 2.06
N ARG A 4 -4.13 3.42 1.59
CA ARG A 4 -4.33 2.05 2.05
C ARG A 4 -3.02 1.28 2.02
N ILE A 5 -2.95 0.20 2.80
CA ILE A 5 -1.81 -0.70 2.81
C ILE A 5 -2.14 -1.91 1.94
N VAL A 6 -1.16 -2.35 1.17
CA VAL A 6 -1.26 -3.54 0.32
C VAL A 6 -0.07 -4.45 0.58
N VAL A 7 -0.25 -5.76 0.38
CA VAL A 7 0.81 -6.75 0.48
C VAL A 7 1.39 -6.95 -0.92
N GLN A 8 2.71 -6.80 -1.05
CA GLN A 8 3.42 -7.01 -2.30
C GLN A 8 3.64 -8.52 -2.56
N PRO A 9 3.89 -8.91 -3.81
CA PRO A 9 4.15 -10.32 -4.13
C PRO A 9 5.32 -10.94 -3.37
N ASN A 10 6.30 -10.12 -2.95
CA ASN A 10 7.46 -10.59 -2.18
C ASN A 10 7.18 -10.71 -0.67
N GLY A 11 5.94 -10.52 -0.24
CA GLY A 11 5.56 -10.59 1.17
C GLY A 11 5.80 -9.32 1.97
N LYS A 12 6.33 -8.28 1.36
CA LYS A 12 6.50 -6.98 2.00
C LYS A 12 5.26 -6.13 1.84
N TYR A 13 5.25 -4.95 2.42
CA TYR A 13 4.08 -4.08 2.46
C TYR A 13 4.35 -2.78 1.72
N ALA A 14 3.29 -2.20 1.16
CA ALA A 14 3.37 -0.92 0.47
C ALA A 14 2.19 -0.04 0.86
N LYS A 15 2.39 1.27 0.80
CA LYS A 15 1.33 2.26 1.02
C LYS A 15 0.95 2.89 -0.31
N PHE A 16 -0.31 2.73 -0.70
CA PHE A 16 -0.87 3.34 -1.90
C PHE A 16 -1.69 4.57 -1.51
N SER A 17 -1.44 5.69 -2.15
CA SER A 17 -2.18 6.93 -1.92
C SER A 17 -3.17 7.21 -3.05
N ASP A 18 -4.45 7.36 -2.70
CA ASP A 18 -5.48 7.73 -3.67
C ASP A 18 -5.35 9.20 -4.11
N VAL A 19 -4.62 10.01 -3.36
CA VAL A 19 -4.40 11.42 -3.70
C VAL A 19 -3.51 11.57 -4.92
N VAL A 20 -2.45 10.77 -4.99
CA VAL A 20 -1.50 10.80 -6.10
C VAL A 20 -1.66 9.60 -7.05
N ASP A 21 -2.59 8.69 -6.76
CA ASP A 21 -2.83 7.46 -7.52
C ASP A 21 -1.56 6.65 -7.74
N ASN A 22 -0.72 6.54 -6.72
CA ASN A 22 0.56 5.84 -6.79
C ASN A 22 1.01 5.39 -5.40
N PHE A 23 2.05 4.57 -5.36
CA PHE A 23 2.68 4.18 -4.11
C PHE A 23 3.52 5.33 -3.57
N THR A 24 3.36 5.62 -2.29
CA THR A 24 4.21 6.61 -1.59
C THR A 24 5.33 5.92 -0.82
N ASP A 25 5.13 4.68 -0.41
CA ASP A 25 6.11 3.85 0.30
C ASP A 25 5.96 2.41 -0.16
N TYR A 26 7.05 1.66 -0.27
CA TYR A 26 7.03 0.26 -0.68
C TYR A 26 8.21 -0.50 -0.07
N ASP A 27 8.20 -1.83 -0.22
CA ASP A 27 9.20 -2.73 0.34
C ASP A 27 9.38 -2.59 1.86
N MET A 28 8.29 -2.31 2.56
CA MET A 28 8.31 -2.19 4.02
C MET A 28 8.11 -3.55 4.69
N THR A 29 8.81 -3.75 5.81
CA THR A 29 8.52 -4.86 6.71
C THR A 29 7.21 -4.58 7.45
N LYS A 30 6.65 -5.62 8.10
CA LYS A 30 5.43 -5.45 8.88
C LYS A 30 5.62 -4.42 10.00
N ASP A 31 6.78 -4.44 10.66
CA ASP A 31 7.08 -3.48 11.72
C ASP A 31 7.16 -2.05 11.19
N GLU A 32 7.80 -1.86 10.04
CA GLU A 32 7.92 -0.55 9.41
C GLU A 32 6.55 0.01 9.01
N VAL A 33 5.69 -0.81 8.41
CA VAL A 33 4.36 -0.35 8.00
C VAL A 33 3.48 -0.09 9.23
N PHE A 34 3.64 -0.87 10.29
CA PHE A 34 2.92 -0.62 11.54
C PHE A 34 3.28 0.75 12.13
N GLU A 35 4.57 1.06 12.21
CA GLU A 35 5.02 2.34 12.73
C GLU A 35 4.53 3.51 11.88
N LEU A 36 4.58 3.37 10.56
CA LEU A 36 4.10 4.39 9.65
C LEU A 36 2.61 4.65 9.86
N CYS A 37 1.81 3.60 9.93
CA CYS A 37 0.36 3.72 10.13
C CYS A 37 0.02 4.28 11.52
N ARG A 38 0.74 3.84 12.55
CA ARG A 38 0.55 4.32 13.91
C ARG A 38 0.80 5.82 14.01
N ASP A 39 1.87 6.29 13.41
CA ASP A 39 2.24 7.71 13.42
C ASP A 39 1.22 8.55 12.64
N ALA A 40 0.66 7.99 11.58
CA ALA A 40 -0.31 8.70 10.74
C ALA A 40 -1.72 8.71 11.33
N ALA A 41 -2.16 7.63 11.97
CA ALA A 41 -3.57 7.44 12.30
C ALA A 41 -3.85 6.67 13.60
N GLY A 42 -2.81 6.31 14.38
CA GLY A 42 -2.95 5.61 15.65
C GLY A 42 -2.88 4.09 15.53
N VAL A 43 -2.76 3.44 16.70
CA VAL A 43 -2.54 1.98 16.79
C VAL A 43 -3.70 1.17 16.23
N ASP A 44 -4.93 1.54 16.55
CA ASP A 44 -6.11 0.79 16.11
C ASP A 44 -6.25 0.83 14.59
N THR A 45 -6.04 1.99 13.98
CA THR A 45 -6.06 2.14 12.54
C THR A 45 -4.92 1.37 11.88
N ALA A 46 -3.73 1.37 12.49
CA ALA A 46 -2.59 0.61 11.99
C ALA A 46 -2.91 -0.89 11.92
N ARG A 47 -3.45 -1.44 12.99
CA ARG A 47 -3.85 -2.85 13.03
C ARG A 47 -4.91 -3.17 11.99
N TYR A 48 -5.92 -2.32 11.89
CA TYR A 48 -7.01 -2.50 10.93
C TYR A 48 -6.49 -2.52 9.49
N LYS A 49 -5.67 -1.54 9.12
CA LYS A 49 -5.15 -1.44 7.75
C LYS A 49 -4.22 -2.59 7.38
N ILE A 50 -3.37 -3.02 8.29
CA ILE A 50 -2.50 -4.18 8.06
C ILE A 50 -3.34 -5.45 7.93
N GLU A 51 -4.31 -5.65 8.80
CA GLU A 51 -5.21 -6.81 8.73
C GLU A 51 -5.97 -6.85 7.40
N GLN A 52 -6.50 -5.72 6.95
CA GLN A 52 -7.19 -5.64 5.67
C GLN A 52 -6.26 -5.96 4.50
N ALA A 53 -5.02 -5.51 4.54
CA ALA A 53 -4.02 -5.81 3.52
C ALA A 53 -3.73 -7.32 3.46
N GLU A 54 -3.58 -7.97 4.61
CA GLU A 54 -3.31 -9.40 4.69
C GLU A 54 -4.50 -10.25 4.22
N LYS A 55 -5.72 -9.79 4.47
CA LYS A 55 -6.95 -10.49 4.03
C LYS A 55 -7.26 -10.30 2.55
N ASN A 56 -6.70 -9.26 1.93
CA ASN A 56 -7.01 -8.90 0.54
C ASN A 56 -5.72 -8.77 -0.29
N PRO A 57 -5.01 -9.89 -0.54
CA PRO A 57 -3.73 -9.83 -1.28
C PRO A 57 -3.87 -9.30 -2.71
N GLY A 58 -5.07 -9.35 -3.30
CA GLY A 58 -5.33 -8.80 -4.63
C GLY A 58 -5.28 -7.29 -4.72
N ARG A 59 -5.20 -6.57 -3.61
CA ARG A 59 -5.14 -5.10 -3.61
C ARG A 59 -3.89 -4.56 -4.31
N PHE A 60 -2.78 -5.29 -4.25
CA PHE A 60 -1.57 -4.88 -4.97
C PHE A 60 -1.82 -4.84 -6.48
N ASP A 61 -2.44 -5.87 -7.03
CA ASP A 61 -2.76 -5.92 -8.46
C ASP A 61 -3.72 -4.80 -8.86
N SER A 62 -4.73 -4.51 -8.03
CA SER A 62 -5.65 -3.41 -8.27
C SER A 62 -4.93 -2.05 -8.26
N ALA A 63 -3.96 -1.88 -7.36
CA ALA A 63 -3.16 -0.65 -7.29
C ALA A 63 -2.29 -0.51 -8.54
N ILE A 64 -1.67 -1.58 -9.01
CA ILE A 64 -0.90 -1.59 -10.25
C ILE A 64 -1.78 -1.22 -11.44
N ASP A 65 -2.99 -1.77 -11.53
CA ASP A 65 -3.93 -1.42 -12.60
C ASP A 65 -4.27 0.08 -12.59
N THR A 66 -4.48 0.65 -11.41
CA THR A 66 -4.74 2.09 -11.27
C THR A 66 -3.55 2.90 -11.77
N ILE A 67 -2.33 2.53 -11.40
CA ILE A 67 -1.12 3.21 -11.84
C ILE A 67 -0.97 3.14 -13.36
N MET A 68 -1.21 1.97 -13.94
CA MET A 68 -1.13 1.78 -15.39
C MET A 68 -2.15 2.62 -16.14
N ASN A 69 -3.33 2.82 -15.57
CA ASN A 69 -4.38 3.64 -16.19
C ASN A 69 -4.11 5.14 -16.05
N VAL A 70 -3.50 5.57 -14.95
CA VAL A 70 -3.28 6.99 -14.64
C VAL A 70 -1.89 7.47 -15.07
N HIS A 71 -0.84 6.68 -14.77
CA HIS A 71 0.57 7.07 -15.00
C HIS A 71 1.25 6.32 -16.13
N GLY A 72 0.67 5.21 -16.58
CA GLY A 72 1.23 4.38 -17.63
C GLY A 72 2.14 3.27 -17.13
N HIS A 73 2.61 2.44 -18.08
CA HIS A 73 3.33 1.21 -17.77
C HIS A 73 4.68 1.44 -17.10
N GLU A 74 5.36 2.52 -17.43
CA GLU A 74 6.69 2.82 -16.89
C GLU A 74 6.63 3.04 -15.37
N GLU A 75 5.63 3.77 -14.92
CA GLU A 75 5.43 4.00 -13.47
C GLU A 75 5.14 2.69 -12.74
N ALA A 76 4.28 1.84 -13.29
CA ALA A 76 3.94 0.55 -12.70
C ALA A 76 5.16 -0.38 -12.65
N ALA A 77 6.04 -0.33 -13.63
CA ALA A 77 7.22 -1.18 -13.69
C ALA A 77 8.26 -0.85 -12.62
N LEU A 78 8.20 0.34 -12.02
CA LEU A 78 9.10 0.74 -10.94
C LEU A 78 8.71 0.11 -9.58
N VAL A 79 7.52 -0.45 -9.50
CA VAL A 79 7.03 -1.11 -8.30
C VAL A 79 7.30 -2.60 -8.34
#